data_ca46cf7cbb43fd630d9175c65d0d7a16
#
_entry.id   ca46cf7cbb43fd630d9175c65d0d7a16
#
_cell.length_a   1.000
_cell.length_b   1.000
_cell.length_c   1.000
_cell.angle_alpha   90.00
_cell.angle_beta   90.00
_cell.angle_gamma   90.00
#
_symmetry.space_group_name_H-M   'P 1'
#
loop_
_entity.id
_entity.type
_entity.pdbx_description
1 polymer ?
#
loop_
_entity_poly.entity_id
_entity_poly.type
_entity_poly.pdbx_seq_one_letter_code
_entity_poly.pdbx_strand_id
1 'polypeptide(L)'
;MDGPYDEKKGLLFDKTKILLDPYAQAVAGQQVWGKKRTRTYHAKVVRDTFDWGVQPQSSREMSDLIIYELHVRGFTQHPSSGVKRPGTFAGLKEKIPYLKELGINAVELMPIFEFDEMIN
;
A
#
# COMPACT_ATOMS: atom_id res chain seq x y z
N MET A 1 -25.79 8.30 3.18
CA MET A 1 -26.55 8.87 2.06
C MET A 1 -28.02 8.59 2.34
N ASP A 2 -28.85 9.61 2.21
CA ASP A 2 -30.31 9.46 2.41
C ASP A 2 -30.98 9.36 1.03
N GLY A 3 -31.99 8.49 0.91
CA GLY A 3 -32.71 8.26 -0.36
C GLY A 3 -33.72 7.14 -0.25
N PRO A 4 -34.50 6.90 -1.32
CA PRO A 4 -35.55 5.88 -1.30
C PRO A 4 -34.96 4.47 -1.28
N TYR A 5 -35.60 3.57 -0.57
CA TYR A 5 -35.32 2.14 -0.64
C TYR A 5 -36.36 1.44 -1.50
N ASP A 6 -35.94 0.89 -2.63
CA ASP A 6 -36.77 0.08 -3.52
C ASP A 6 -35.89 -0.97 -4.22
N GLU A 7 -35.86 -2.16 -3.65
CA GLU A 7 -35.00 -3.26 -4.13
C GLU A 7 -35.30 -3.66 -5.57
N LYS A 8 -36.59 -3.58 -6.01
CA LYS A 8 -37.00 -3.93 -7.39
C LYS A 8 -36.43 -2.95 -8.41
N LYS A 9 -36.18 -1.71 -8.01
CA LYS A 9 -35.56 -0.66 -8.85
C LYS A 9 -34.07 -0.54 -8.62
N GLY A 10 -33.46 -1.39 -7.79
CA GLY A 10 -32.05 -1.30 -7.45
C GLY A 10 -31.68 -0.12 -6.55
N LEU A 11 -32.65 0.50 -5.90
CA LEU A 11 -32.45 1.61 -4.98
C LEU A 11 -32.23 1.07 -3.58
N LEU A 12 -30.98 0.96 -3.16
CA LEU A 12 -30.59 0.35 -1.88
C LEU A 12 -30.09 1.38 -0.86
N PHE A 13 -30.78 2.54 -0.79
CA PHE A 13 -30.38 3.59 0.14
C PHE A 13 -30.72 3.21 1.58
N ASP A 14 -29.70 3.19 2.41
CA ASP A 14 -29.81 2.91 3.84
C ASP A 14 -29.10 4.03 4.61
N LYS A 15 -29.88 4.86 5.29
CA LYS A 15 -29.34 6.00 6.06
C LYS A 15 -28.51 5.59 7.27
N THR A 16 -28.59 4.34 7.70
CA THR A 16 -27.78 3.81 8.81
C THR A 16 -26.39 3.39 8.36
N LYS A 17 -26.19 3.22 7.06
CA LYS A 17 -24.90 2.83 6.48
C LYS A 17 -24.08 4.05 6.11
N ILE A 18 -22.93 4.15 6.72
CA ILE A 18 -21.91 5.12 6.32
C ILE A 18 -21.13 4.52 5.15
N LEU A 19 -21.13 5.21 4.02
CA LEU A 19 -20.35 4.82 2.87
C LEU A 19 -18.97 5.46 2.94
N LEU A 20 -17.98 4.73 2.47
CA LEU A 20 -16.63 5.27 2.31
C LEU A 20 -16.62 6.31 1.19
N ASP A 21 -15.98 7.44 1.42
CA ASP A 21 -15.74 8.44 0.39
C ASP A 21 -14.80 7.86 -0.67
N PRO A 22 -15.19 7.82 -1.96
CA PRO A 22 -14.34 7.31 -3.04
C PRO A 22 -13.07 8.14 -3.25
N TYR A 23 -13.02 9.38 -2.77
CA TYR A 23 -11.84 10.24 -2.81
C TYR A 23 -11.03 10.22 -1.50
N ALA A 24 -11.32 9.30 -0.59
CA ALA A 24 -10.58 9.18 0.65
C ALA A 24 -9.10 8.87 0.39
N GLN A 25 -8.21 9.69 0.92
CA GLN A 25 -6.76 9.49 0.84
C GLN A 25 -6.24 8.49 1.86
N ALA A 26 -7.01 8.21 2.90
CA ALA A 26 -6.73 7.17 3.88
C ALA A 26 -8.02 6.63 4.48
N VAL A 27 -7.94 5.42 5.02
CA VAL A 27 -9.05 4.70 5.60
C VAL A 27 -8.73 4.39 7.07
N ALA A 28 -9.74 4.48 7.93
CA ALA A 28 -9.69 4.06 9.33
C ALA A 28 -10.74 2.96 9.56
N GLY A 29 -10.62 2.23 10.66
CA GLY A 29 -11.52 1.11 10.99
C GLY A 29 -10.97 -0.22 10.48
N GLN A 30 -9.71 -0.26 10.09
CA GLN A 30 -8.99 -1.49 9.77
C GLN A 30 -8.94 -2.40 11.00
N GLN A 31 -8.90 -3.66 10.74
CA GLN A 31 -8.94 -4.67 11.78
C GLN A 31 -7.65 -4.75 12.57
N VAL A 32 -7.81 -5.03 13.83
CA VAL A 32 -6.68 -5.48 14.65
C VAL A 32 -6.49 -6.97 14.37
N TRP A 33 -5.29 -7.35 13.99
CA TRP A 33 -4.87 -8.73 13.74
C TRP A 33 -5.43 -9.68 14.81
N GLY A 34 -6.05 -10.79 14.38
CA GLY A 34 -6.61 -11.79 15.28
C GLY A 34 -7.94 -11.45 15.95
N LYS A 35 -8.58 -10.32 15.64
CA LYS A 35 -9.91 -9.97 16.18
C LYS A 35 -11.02 -10.17 15.14
N LYS A 36 -12.23 -10.47 15.63
CA LYS A 36 -13.42 -10.65 14.79
C LYS A 36 -13.75 -9.37 14.01
N ARG A 37 -14.03 -9.49 12.72
CA ARG A 37 -14.32 -8.37 11.80
C ARG A 37 -15.49 -7.51 12.22
N THR A 38 -15.26 -6.21 12.32
CA THR A 38 -16.30 -5.19 12.25
C THR A 38 -16.08 -4.42 10.94
N ARG A 39 -17.01 -4.54 9.99
CA ARG A 39 -16.85 -3.98 8.63
C ARG A 39 -17.23 -2.51 8.55
N THR A 40 -16.73 -1.67 9.43
CA THR A 40 -17.01 -0.23 9.37
C THR A 40 -15.72 0.52 9.04
N TYR A 41 -15.50 0.73 7.76
CA TYR A 41 -14.43 1.61 7.29
C TYR A 41 -14.92 3.05 7.20
N HIS A 42 -14.06 3.97 7.59
CA HIS A 42 -14.32 5.40 7.52
C HIS A 42 -13.21 6.10 6.76
N ALA A 43 -13.55 7.11 5.97
CA ALA A 43 -12.56 7.99 5.40
C ALA A 43 -11.82 8.76 6.51
N LYS A 44 -10.52 8.87 6.39
CA LYS A 44 -9.66 9.59 7.33
C LYS A 44 -9.06 10.79 6.62
N VAL A 45 -9.19 11.96 7.23
CA VAL A 45 -8.47 13.16 6.77
C VAL A 45 -7.01 13.01 7.18
N VAL A 46 -6.13 13.06 6.20
CA VAL A 46 -4.68 13.03 6.41
C VAL A 46 -4.07 14.30 5.82
N ARG A 47 -2.99 14.76 6.43
CA ARG A 47 -2.10 15.77 5.84
C ARG A 47 -0.84 15.02 5.43
N ASP A 48 -0.61 14.97 4.13
CA ASP A 48 0.63 14.43 3.60
C ASP A 48 1.68 15.55 3.58
N THR A 49 2.55 15.51 4.57
CA THR A 49 3.62 16.50 4.76
C THR A 49 4.98 15.83 4.72
N PHE A 50 5.12 14.77 3.92
CA PHE A 50 6.41 14.09 3.81
C PHE A 50 7.43 15.02 3.13
N ASP A 51 8.53 15.29 3.82
CA ASP A 51 9.66 16.02 3.27
C ASP A 51 10.51 15.10 2.41
N TRP A 52 10.45 15.29 1.10
CA TRP A 52 11.28 14.54 0.14
C TRP A 52 12.72 15.01 0.09
N GLY A 53 13.07 16.11 0.76
CA GLY A 53 14.39 16.72 0.68
C GLY A 53 14.73 17.18 -0.75
N VAL A 54 16.02 17.20 -1.07
CA VAL A 54 16.49 17.48 -2.43
C VAL A 54 16.27 16.21 -3.28
N GLN A 55 15.26 16.25 -4.15
CA GLN A 55 15.09 15.18 -5.13
C GLN A 55 16.10 15.38 -6.26
N PRO A 56 16.98 14.41 -6.52
CA PRO A 56 17.75 14.43 -7.75
C PRO A 56 16.75 14.28 -8.91
N GLN A 57 16.66 15.26 -9.78
CA GLN A 57 15.94 15.12 -11.04
C GLN A 57 16.66 14.07 -11.88
N SER A 58 16.19 12.83 -11.80
CA SER A 58 16.66 11.81 -12.72
C SER A 58 15.82 11.95 -14.00
N SER A 59 16.36 12.66 -14.98
CA SER A 59 15.86 12.67 -16.36
C SER A 59 16.34 11.42 -17.09
N ARG A 60 16.07 10.24 -16.54
CA ARG A 60 16.41 8.98 -17.21
C ARG A 60 15.37 8.69 -18.27
N GLU A 61 15.84 8.39 -19.48
CA GLU A 61 14.98 7.86 -20.52
C GLU A 61 14.54 6.44 -20.16
N MET A 62 13.38 6.03 -20.64
CA MET A 62 12.85 4.69 -20.39
C MET A 62 13.79 3.59 -20.89
N SER A 63 14.50 3.86 -22.00
CA SER A 63 15.53 2.99 -22.58
C SER A 63 16.73 2.74 -21.68
N ASP A 64 16.97 3.61 -20.70
CA ASP A 64 18.12 3.52 -19.80
C ASP A 64 17.79 2.80 -18.49
N LEU A 65 16.55 2.35 -18.35
CA LEU A 65 16.10 1.68 -17.15
C LEU A 65 16.52 0.21 -17.13
N ILE A 66 17.15 -0.17 -16.03
CA ILE A 66 17.38 -1.57 -15.65
C ILE A 66 16.48 -1.84 -14.47
N ILE A 67 15.33 -2.46 -14.76
CA ILE A 67 14.24 -2.64 -13.80
C ILE A 67 14.41 -3.98 -13.09
N TYR A 68 14.28 -3.97 -11.76
CA TYR A 68 14.19 -5.18 -10.94
C TYR A 68 12.81 -5.25 -10.31
N GLU A 69 12.00 -6.21 -10.75
CA GLU A 69 10.71 -6.49 -10.13
C GLU A 69 10.90 -7.33 -8.86
N LEU A 70 10.29 -6.92 -7.76
CA LEU A 70 10.41 -7.63 -6.49
C LEU A 70 9.16 -7.54 -5.61
N HIS A 71 8.98 -8.56 -4.79
CA HIS A 71 7.99 -8.57 -3.72
C HIS A 71 8.63 -8.08 -2.42
N VAL A 72 8.09 -7.01 -1.80
CA VAL A 72 8.68 -6.34 -0.62
C VAL A 72 9.00 -7.33 0.51
N ARG A 73 8.05 -8.21 0.85
CA ARG A 73 8.26 -9.21 1.90
C ARG A 73 9.24 -10.29 1.45
N GLY A 74 9.03 -10.86 0.26
CA GLY A 74 9.83 -12.00 -0.22
C GLY A 74 11.30 -11.68 -0.37
N PHE A 75 11.62 -10.47 -0.83
CA PHE A 75 12.99 -10.08 -1.16
C PHE A 75 13.95 -10.11 0.04
N THR A 76 13.46 -9.80 1.24
CA THR A 76 14.31 -9.72 2.43
C THR A 76 13.93 -10.68 3.56
N GLN A 77 12.90 -11.54 3.36
CA GLN A 77 12.39 -12.40 4.42
C GLN A 77 13.38 -13.49 4.84
N HIS A 78 14.17 -14.01 3.89
CA HIS A 78 15.15 -15.07 4.21
C HIS A 78 16.31 -14.52 5.05
N PRO A 79 16.81 -15.29 6.06
CA PRO A 79 17.90 -14.84 6.94
C PRO A 79 19.18 -14.41 6.22
N SER A 80 19.48 -14.99 5.04
CA SER A 80 20.64 -14.60 4.23
C SER A 80 20.59 -13.17 3.74
N SER A 81 19.44 -12.50 3.83
CA SER A 81 19.33 -11.08 3.50
C SER A 81 20.15 -10.20 4.44
N GLY A 82 20.36 -10.62 5.70
CA GLY A 82 21.13 -9.91 6.71
C GLY A 82 20.57 -8.55 7.11
N VAL A 83 19.31 -8.25 6.78
CA VAL A 83 18.68 -6.96 7.13
C VAL A 83 18.10 -7.00 8.55
N LYS A 84 17.99 -5.83 9.18
CA LYS A 84 17.46 -5.70 10.55
C LYS A 84 15.95 -5.92 10.62
N ARG A 85 15.22 -5.58 9.56
CA ARG A 85 13.75 -5.67 9.50
C ARG A 85 13.32 -6.44 8.26
N PRO A 86 13.47 -7.78 8.25
CA PRO A 86 13.13 -8.60 7.10
C PRO A 86 11.65 -8.48 6.73
N GLY A 87 11.36 -8.60 5.45
CA GLY A 87 10.00 -8.56 4.91
C GLY A 87 9.30 -7.21 4.96
N THR A 88 10.02 -6.11 5.17
CA THR A 88 9.45 -4.76 5.29
C THR A 88 10.09 -3.80 4.29
N PHE A 89 9.44 -2.64 4.05
CA PHE A 89 10.04 -1.53 3.29
C PHE A 89 11.36 -1.05 3.91
N ALA A 90 11.49 -1.08 5.23
CA ALA A 90 12.73 -0.72 5.90
C ALA A 90 13.86 -1.70 5.57
N GLY A 91 13.56 -3.01 5.53
CA GLY A 91 14.51 -4.03 5.08
C GLY A 91 14.88 -3.89 3.61
N LEU A 92 13.89 -3.59 2.74
CA LEU A 92 14.16 -3.30 1.34
C LEU A 92 15.09 -2.08 1.18
N LYS A 93 14.86 -1.02 1.95
CA LYS A 93 15.72 0.17 1.95
C LYS A 93 17.17 -0.17 2.29
N GLU A 94 17.42 -1.10 3.22
CA GLU A 94 18.77 -1.58 3.57
C GLU A 94 19.46 -2.28 2.39
N LYS A 95 18.71 -2.77 1.39
CA LYS A 95 19.22 -3.45 0.19
C LYS A 95 19.44 -2.52 -1.01
N ILE A 96 19.15 -1.24 -0.92
CA ILE A 96 19.41 -0.28 -2.00
C ILE A 96 20.87 -0.30 -2.46
N PRO A 97 21.88 -0.34 -1.57
CA PRO A 97 23.28 -0.43 -2.02
C PRO A 97 23.56 -1.68 -2.86
N TYR A 98 23.04 -2.83 -2.44
CA TYR A 98 23.16 -4.08 -3.19
C TYR A 98 22.51 -4.00 -4.59
N LEU A 99 21.30 -3.44 -4.69
CA LEU A 99 20.64 -3.26 -5.99
C LEU A 99 21.44 -2.33 -6.90
N LYS A 100 22.03 -1.28 -6.35
CA LYS A 100 22.91 -0.36 -7.10
C LYS A 100 24.18 -1.05 -7.57
N GLU A 101 24.79 -1.91 -6.76
CA GLU A 101 25.97 -2.71 -7.12
C GLU A 101 25.67 -3.68 -8.27
N LEU A 102 24.45 -4.24 -8.32
CA LEU A 102 23.95 -5.03 -9.44
C LEU A 102 23.70 -4.22 -10.72
N GLY A 103 23.83 -2.89 -10.66
CA GLY A 103 23.53 -2.00 -11.77
C GLY A 103 22.05 -1.65 -11.93
N ILE A 104 21.21 -2.05 -10.98
CA ILE A 104 19.78 -1.75 -11.00
C ILE A 104 19.56 -0.26 -10.75
N ASN A 105 18.75 0.39 -11.56
CA ASN A 105 18.46 1.81 -11.44
C ASN A 105 16.96 2.13 -11.32
N ALA A 106 16.11 1.13 -11.44
CA ALA A 106 14.68 1.21 -11.16
C ALA A 106 14.19 -0.07 -10.45
N VAL A 107 13.24 0.08 -9.56
CA VAL A 107 12.60 -1.06 -8.87
C VAL A 107 11.11 -1.00 -9.14
N GLU A 108 10.55 -2.10 -9.62
CA GLU A 108 9.13 -2.31 -9.74
C GLU A 108 8.66 -3.16 -8.56
N LEU A 109 7.78 -2.61 -7.73
CA LEU A 109 7.24 -3.35 -6.60
C LEU A 109 6.00 -4.12 -7.03
N MET A 110 5.98 -5.45 -6.77
CA MET A 110 4.74 -6.21 -6.83
C MET A 110 3.69 -5.54 -5.93
N PRO A 111 2.37 -5.76 -6.17
CA PRO A 111 1.30 -5.02 -5.50
C PRO A 111 1.50 -4.90 -4.00
N ILE A 112 1.45 -3.66 -3.50
CA ILE A 112 1.68 -3.29 -2.10
C ILE A 112 0.42 -2.75 -1.42
N PHE A 113 -0.74 -3.00 -2.02
CA PHE A 113 -2.01 -2.62 -1.43
C PHE A 113 -2.24 -3.35 -0.12
N GLU A 114 -2.90 -2.66 0.81
CA GLU A 114 -3.33 -3.27 2.05
C GLU A 114 -4.35 -4.38 1.76
N PHE A 115 -4.15 -5.53 2.32
CA PHE A 115 -5.06 -6.67 2.22
C PHE A 115 -5.28 -7.29 3.60
N ASP A 116 -6.36 -8.04 3.73
CA ASP A 116 -6.66 -8.75 4.96
C ASP A 116 -6.02 -10.15 4.91
N GLU A 117 -4.93 -10.31 5.64
CA GLU A 117 -4.17 -11.56 5.71
C GLU A 117 -4.93 -12.70 6.40
N MET A 118 -6.09 -12.41 7.02
CA MET A 118 -6.90 -13.37 7.78
C MET A 118 -8.08 -13.93 6.98
N ILE A 119 -8.23 -13.53 5.71
CA ILE A 119 -9.22 -14.13 4.83
C ILE A 119 -8.56 -15.31 4.11
N ASN A 120 -8.82 -16.49 4.58
CA ASN A 120 -8.69 -17.72 3.82
C ASN A 120 -10.04 -18.10 3.22
#